data_d0dc874c56a6d7712ab5596ea722b585
#
_entry.id   d0dc874c56a6d7712ab5596ea722b585
#
_cell.length_a   1.000
_cell.length_b   1.000
_cell.length_c   1.000
_cell.angle_alpha   90.00
_cell.angle_beta   90.00
_cell.angle_gamma   90.00
#
_symmetry.space_group_name_H-M   'P 1'
#
loop_
_entity.id
_entity.type
_entity.pdbx_description
1 polymer ?
#
loop_
_entity_poly.entity_id
_entity_poly.type
_entity_poly.pdbx_seq_one_letter_code
_entity_poly.pdbx_strand_id
1 'polypeptide(L)'
;MSDITQRFRLDDRVALVTGAGRGIGRACALGLAQAGAEVWLMARTRDEIDQAAAEIRAAGGKAHTAVCDVTDTPAMRRAVAAIPVLDVLVNNAGFNIPEPFVEVSEEHLDQLLTLNVRAAFLVAQAAAQKMLQAADRKSRGGAILHMSSQMGHVGAPNRSVYCVTKHALEGLTKAMALEFAGLGIRVLSIAPTFVETPLYRKMAARPEFAAWVEGRIPMARVGQAEEVAAAVVYAASPAASLMTGTSLVVDGGWTAQ
;
A
#
# COMPACT_ATOMS: atom_id res chain seq x y z
N MET A 1 15.66 -26.47 14.44
CA MET A 1 15.60 -25.23 13.61
C MET A 1 14.13 -24.84 13.51
N SER A 2 13.80 -23.59 13.76
CA SER A 2 12.42 -23.10 13.52
C SER A 2 12.13 -23.17 12.02
N ASP A 3 10.93 -23.62 11.67
CA ASP A 3 10.49 -23.64 10.28
C ASP A 3 10.47 -22.20 9.71
N ILE A 4 11.25 -21.94 8.67
CA ILE A 4 11.39 -20.61 8.06
C ILE A 4 10.03 -20.09 7.54
N THR A 5 9.12 -20.98 7.13
CA THR A 5 7.82 -20.59 6.62
C THR A 5 6.95 -19.92 7.68
N GLN A 6 7.13 -20.25 8.96
CA GLN A 6 6.44 -19.63 10.08
C GLN A 6 6.78 -18.13 10.21
N ARG A 7 7.94 -17.71 9.71
CA ARG A 7 8.32 -16.29 9.72
C ARG A 7 7.49 -15.41 8.78
N PHE A 8 6.77 -16.01 7.83
CA PHE A 8 5.86 -15.30 6.94
C PHE A 8 4.44 -15.18 7.51
N ARG A 9 4.17 -15.81 8.65
CA ARG A 9 2.87 -15.75 9.32
C ARG A 9 2.66 -14.41 10.03
N LEU A 10 1.40 -13.99 10.03
CA LEU A 10 0.92 -12.78 10.69
C LEU A 10 -0.15 -13.08 11.75
N ASP A 11 -0.07 -14.29 12.33
CA ASP A 11 -0.99 -14.69 13.40
C ASP A 11 -0.93 -13.67 14.54
N ASP A 12 -2.09 -13.34 15.12
CA ASP A 12 -2.25 -12.34 16.18
C ASP A 12 -1.83 -10.90 15.80
N ARG A 13 -1.73 -10.59 14.49
CA ARG A 13 -1.47 -9.24 13.98
C ARG A 13 -2.75 -8.61 13.48
N VAL A 14 -2.87 -7.30 13.70
CA VAL A 14 -3.96 -6.47 13.19
C VAL A 14 -3.43 -5.55 12.11
N ALA A 15 -3.99 -5.65 10.93
CA ALA A 15 -3.60 -4.88 9.76
C ALA A 15 -4.69 -3.90 9.33
N LEU A 16 -4.30 -2.67 8.97
CA LEU A 16 -5.15 -1.69 8.29
C LEU A 16 -4.69 -1.55 6.84
N VAL A 17 -5.64 -1.68 5.90
CA VAL A 17 -5.39 -1.44 4.47
C VAL A 17 -6.28 -0.30 3.98
N THR A 18 -5.68 0.80 3.49
CA THR A 18 -6.42 1.89 2.87
C THR A 18 -6.61 1.66 1.37
N GLY A 19 -7.74 2.10 0.81
CA GLY A 19 -8.10 1.79 -0.58
C GLY A 19 -8.34 0.29 -0.81
N ALA A 20 -8.86 -0.42 0.20
CA ALA A 20 -8.97 -1.87 0.25
C ALA A 20 -10.13 -2.48 -0.57
N GLY A 21 -10.97 -1.65 -1.20
CA GLY A 21 -12.19 -2.15 -1.88
C GLY A 21 -11.91 -2.90 -3.18
N ARG A 22 -10.83 -2.58 -3.90
CA ARG A 22 -10.52 -3.15 -5.22
C ARG A 22 -9.03 -3.15 -5.53
N GLY A 23 -8.66 -3.81 -6.63
CA GLY A 23 -7.28 -3.84 -7.16
C GLY A 23 -6.25 -4.29 -6.15
N ILE A 24 -5.11 -3.61 -6.11
CA ILE A 24 -3.96 -3.96 -5.25
C ILE A 24 -4.35 -3.95 -3.76
N GLY A 25 -5.10 -2.93 -3.31
CA GLY A 25 -5.49 -2.84 -1.89
C GLY A 25 -6.36 -4.02 -1.43
N ARG A 26 -7.30 -4.47 -2.29
CA ARG A 26 -8.10 -5.66 -2.01
C ARG A 26 -7.23 -6.92 -1.96
N ALA A 27 -6.35 -7.11 -2.93
CA ALA A 27 -5.44 -8.25 -2.93
C ALA A 27 -4.52 -8.27 -1.70
N CYS A 28 -4.00 -7.10 -1.28
CA CYS A 28 -3.23 -6.98 -0.04
C CYS A 28 -4.04 -7.38 1.19
N ALA A 29 -5.31 -6.94 1.29
CA ALA A 29 -6.17 -7.30 2.41
C ALA A 29 -6.43 -8.82 2.48
N LEU A 30 -6.71 -9.45 1.34
CA LEU A 30 -6.87 -10.90 1.23
C LEU A 30 -5.59 -11.65 1.60
N GLY A 31 -4.43 -11.22 1.04
CA GLY A 31 -3.14 -11.85 1.31
C GLY A 31 -2.72 -11.77 2.79
N LEU A 32 -2.93 -10.62 3.43
CA LEU A 32 -2.66 -10.45 4.87
C LEU A 32 -3.56 -11.36 5.72
N ALA A 33 -4.85 -11.48 5.39
CA ALA A 33 -5.77 -12.39 6.07
C ALA A 33 -5.37 -13.86 5.89
N GLN A 34 -4.97 -14.27 4.69
CA GLN A 34 -4.46 -15.63 4.41
C GLN A 34 -3.17 -15.93 5.19
N ALA A 35 -2.35 -14.90 5.44
CA ALA A 35 -1.17 -15.02 6.30
C ALA A 35 -1.50 -15.08 7.81
N GLY A 36 -2.76 -14.88 8.21
CA GLY A 36 -3.25 -15.00 9.59
C GLY A 36 -3.63 -13.69 10.26
N ALA A 37 -3.48 -12.55 9.59
CA ALA A 37 -3.82 -11.24 10.18
C ALA A 37 -5.34 -11.03 10.30
N GLU A 38 -5.74 -10.32 11.35
CA GLU A 38 -7.03 -9.64 11.41
C GLU A 38 -6.96 -8.35 10.58
N VAL A 39 -7.86 -8.15 9.61
CA VAL A 39 -7.73 -7.06 8.63
C VAL A 39 -8.86 -6.05 8.74
N TRP A 40 -8.49 -4.78 8.85
CA TRP A 40 -9.38 -3.63 8.73
C TRP A 40 -9.28 -3.08 7.30
N LEU A 41 -10.40 -3.14 6.57
CA LEU A 41 -10.52 -2.64 5.20
C LEU A 41 -11.09 -1.23 5.22
N MET A 42 -10.30 -0.24 4.78
CA MET A 42 -10.74 1.16 4.74
C MET A 42 -10.86 1.65 3.31
N ALA A 43 -12.04 2.10 2.90
CA ALA A 43 -12.27 2.79 1.63
C ALA A 43 -13.57 3.60 1.68
N ARG A 44 -13.85 4.36 0.62
CA ARG A 44 -15.06 5.20 0.49
C ARG A 44 -16.31 4.40 0.11
N THR A 45 -16.14 3.35 -0.69
CA THR A 45 -17.23 2.54 -1.23
C THR A 45 -17.53 1.38 -0.30
N ARG A 46 -18.67 1.48 0.42
CA ARG A 46 -19.11 0.48 1.39
C ARG A 46 -19.18 -0.92 0.76
N ASP A 47 -19.92 -1.06 -0.33
CA ASP A 47 -20.21 -2.37 -0.94
C ASP A 47 -18.91 -3.10 -1.35
N GLU A 48 -17.89 -2.36 -1.87
CA GLU A 48 -16.62 -2.96 -2.27
C GLU A 48 -15.86 -3.55 -1.06
N ILE A 49 -15.80 -2.82 0.06
CA ILE A 49 -15.08 -3.32 1.27
C ILE A 49 -15.88 -4.37 2.00
N ASP A 50 -17.20 -4.29 2.02
CA ASP A 50 -18.06 -5.29 2.65
C ASP A 50 -17.98 -6.63 1.89
N GLN A 51 -17.92 -6.60 0.54
CA GLN A 51 -17.69 -7.78 -0.28
C GLN A 51 -16.33 -8.42 0.00
N ALA A 52 -15.25 -7.61 0.03
CA ALA A 52 -13.91 -8.12 0.33
C ALA A 52 -13.81 -8.69 1.75
N ALA A 53 -14.44 -8.05 2.73
CA ALA A 53 -14.49 -8.54 4.10
C ALA A 53 -15.30 -9.84 4.23
N ALA A 54 -16.41 -9.97 3.49
CA ALA A 54 -17.19 -11.20 3.45
C ALA A 54 -16.40 -12.38 2.88
N GLU A 55 -15.60 -12.15 1.84
CA GLU A 55 -14.70 -13.16 1.25
C GLU A 55 -13.64 -13.62 2.26
N ILE A 56 -13.00 -12.68 2.97
CA ILE A 56 -12.03 -13.02 4.03
C ILE A 56 -12.69 -13.88 5.10
N ARG A 57 -13.89 -13.50 5.56
CA ARG A 57 -14.61 -14.25 6.61
C ARG A 57 -15.04 -15.63 6.13
N ALA A 58 -15.50 -15.76 4.88
CA ALA A 58 -15.86 -17.03 4.27
C ALA A 58 -14.67 -18.00 4.18
N ALA A 59 -13.45 -17.46 4.03
CA ALA A 59 -12.20 -18.24 4.07
C ALA A 59 -11.69 -18.51 5.50
N GLY A 60 -12.47 -18.16 6.54
CA GLY A 60 -12.11 -18.37 7.95
C GLY A 60 -11.24 -17.28 8.58
N GLY A 61 -10.94 -16.21 7.85
CA GLY A 61 -10.20 -15.05 8.35
C GLY A 61 -11.05 -14.07 9.15
N LYS A 62 -10.39 -13.09 9.80
CA LYS A 62 -11.04 -12.01 10.53
C LYS A 62 -10.94 -10.71 9.74
N ALA A 63 -12.07 -10.05 9.49
CA ALA A 63 -12.10 -8.80 8.75
C ALA A 63 -13.14 -7.82 9.29
N HIS A 64 -12.80 -6.53 9.28
CA HIS A 64 -13.65 -5.41 9.65
C HIS A 64 -13.64 -4.36 8.54
N THR A 65 -14.70 -3.59 8.43
CA THR A 65 -14.81 -2.53 7.42
C THR A 65 -14.90 -1.15 8.07
N ALA A 66 -14.21 -0.17 7.49
CA ALA A 66 -14.23 1.22 7.89
C ALA A 66 -14.51 2.09 6.66
N VAL A 67 -15.76 2.53 6.48
CA VAL A 67 -16.11 3.45 5.39
C VAL A 67 -15.55 4.82 5.71
N CYS A 68 -14.54 5.25 4.97
CA CYS A 68 -13.85 6.51 5.20
C CYS A 68 -13.18 7.03 3.94
N ASP A 69 -13.30 8.33 3.69
CA ASP A 69 -12.40 9.04 2.80
C ASP A 69 -11.15 9.46 3.59
N VAL A 70 -9.98 8.97 3.17
CA VAL A 70 -8.71 9.29 3.86
C VAL A 70 -8.33 10.78 3.76
N THR A 71 -8.95 11.54 2.87
CA THR A 71 -8.76 12.99 2.74
C THR A 71 -9.55 13.78 3.79
N ASP A 72 -10.63 13.19 4.35
CA ASP A 72 -11.30 13.71 5.55
C ASP A 72 -10.48 13.35 6.78
N THR A 73 -9.54 14.21 7.12
CA THR A 73 -8.60 14.00 8.24
C THR A 73 -9.29 13.70 9.58
N PRO A 74 -10.34 14.43 10.00
CA PRO A 74 -11.06 14.11 11.25
C PRO A 74 -11.71 12.72 11.22
N ALA A 75 -12.39 12.35 10.15
CA ALA A 75 -13.02 11.03 10.02
C ALA A 75 -11.97 9.90 9.99
N MET A 76 -10.89 10.08 9.23
CA MET A 76 -9.78 9.14 9.14
C MET A 76 -9.13 8.92 10.52
N ARG A 77 -8.84 9.97 11.27
CA ARG A 77 -8.27 9.84 12.63
C ARG A 77 -9.21 9.09 13.58
N ARG A 78 -10.52 9.36 13.54
CA ARG A 78 -11.50 8.58 14.33
C ARG A 78 -11.52 7.11 13.94
N ALA A 79 -11.51 6.82 12.64
CA ALA A 79 -11.52 5.44 12.15
C ALA A 79 -10.26 4.67 12.57
N VAL A 80 -9.08 5.28 12.48
CA VAL A 80 -7.82 4.65 12.95
C VAL A 80 -7.82 4.47 14.47
N ALA A 81 -8.30 5.47 15.24
CA ALA A 81 -8.37 5.40 16.69
C ALA A 81 -9.31 4.27 17.19
N ALA A 82 -10.37 3.95 16.43
CA ALA A 82 -11.32 2.89 16.76
C ALA A 82 -10.75 1.48 16.62
N ILE A 83 -9.62 1.28 15.94
CA ILE A 83 -8.93 0.00 15.85
C ILE A 83 -8.33 -0.32 17.23
N PRO A 84 -8.65 -1.46 17.86
CA PRO A 84 -8.18 -1.73 19.23
C PRO A 84 -6.65 -1.78 19.35
N VAL A 85 -6.00 -2.53 18.47
CA VAL A 85 -4.54 -2.64 18.35
C VAL A 85 -4.20 -2.57 16.87
N LEU A 86 -3.08 -1.93 16.52
CA LEU A 86 -2.62 -1.85 15.14
C LEU A 86 -1.15 -2.30 15.06
N ASP A 87 -0.87 -3.24 14.16
CA ASP A 87 0.47 -3.79 13.95
C ASP A 87 1.00 -3.51 12.54
N VAL A 88 0.12 -3.47 11.54
CA VAL A 88 0.49 -3.29 10.14
C VAL A 88 -0.39 -2.22 9.50
N LEU A 89 0.22 -1.26 8.83
CA LEU A 89 -0.46 -0.36 7.91
C LEU A 89 -0.02 -0.65 6.47
N VAL A 90 -0.98 -0.92 5.58
CA VAL A 90 -0.78 -0.81 4.12
C VAL A 90 -1.43 0.48 3.65
N ASN A 91 -0.61 1.49 3.46
CA ASN A 91 -1.01 2.83 3.04
C ASN A 91 -1.08 2.88 1.51
N ASN A 92 -2.20 2.37 0.97
CA ASN A 92 -2.36 2.09 -0.45
C ASN A 92 -3.29 3.08 -1.18
N ALA A 93 -4.18 3.78 -0.49
CA ALA A 93 -5.10 4.73 -1.13
C ALA A 93 -4.34 5.74 -2.01
N GLY A 94 -4.72 5.82 -3.27
CA GLY A 94 -4.09 6.71 -4.24
C GLY A 94 -4.66 6.55 -5.63
N PHE A 95 -4.37 7.50 -6.52
CA PHE A 95 -4.75 7.45 -7.92
C PHE A 95 -3.75 8.20 -8.79
N ASN A 96 -3.97 8.17 -10.10
CA ASN A 96 -3.17 8.87 -11.09
C ASN A 96 -4.07 9.50 -12.16
N ILE A 97 -3.72 10.71 -12.59
CA ILE A 97 -4.30 11.41 -13.73
C ILE A 97 -3.16 11.61 -14.74
N PRO A 98 -3.17 10.87 -15.88
CA PRO A 98 -2.15 11.00 -16.90
C PRO A 98 -2.40 12.21 -17.78
N GLU A 99 -1.46 13.18 -17.79
CA GLU A 99 -1.55 14.41 -18.59
C GLU A 99 -0.16 14.86 -19.05
N PRO A 100 -0.03 15.48 -20.23
CA PRO A 100 1.18 16.21 -20.62
C PRO A 100 1.52 17.26 -19.55
N PHE A 101 2.81 17.46 -19.28
CA PHE A 101 3.24 18.39 -18.22
C PHE A 101 2.68 19.79 -18.36
N VAL A 102 2.63 20.31 -19.59
CA VAL A 102 2.16 21.67 -19.89
C VAL A 102 0.63 21.85 -19.82
N GLU A 103 -0.11 20.73 -19.70
CA GLU A 103 -1.57 20.70 -19.63
C GLU A 103 -2.08 20.37 -18.22
N VAL A 104 -1.18 20.07 -17.29
CA VAL A 104 -1.57 19.76 -15.88
C VAL A 104 -2.26 20.96 -15.28
N SER A 105 -3.53 20.78 -14.89
CA SER A 105 -4.28 21.82 -14.19
C SER A 105 -3.89 21.89 -12.71
N GLU A 106 -4.06 23.07 -12.10
CA GLU A 106 -3.87 23.24 -10.65
C GLU A 106 -4.80 22.29 -9.86
N GLU A 107 -6.03 22.11 -10.33
CA GLU A 107 -7.00 21.19 -9.71
C GLU A 107 -6.47 19.76 -9.68
N HIS A 108 -5.95 19.23 -10.78
CA HIS A 108 -5.40 17.87 -10.84
C HIS A 108 -4.12 17.74 -10.05
N LEU A 109 -3.27 18.77 -10.02
CA LEU A 109 -2.10 18.84 -9.15
C LEU A 109 -2.51 18.72 -7.68
N ASP A 110 -3.45 19.54 -7.23
CA ASP A 110 -3.92 19.56 -5.85
C ASP A 110 -4.63 18.26 -5.44
N GLN A 111 -5.44 17.69 -6.32
CA GLN A 111 -6.09 16.39 -6.08
C GLN A 111 -5.06 15.28 -5.84
N LEU A 112 -4.04 15.18 -6.69
CA LEU A 112 -2.99 14.17 -6.58
C LEU A 112 -2.13 14.38 -5.34
N LEU A 113 -1.72 15.62 -5.05
CA LEU A 113 -0.95 15.92 -3.83
C LEU A 113 -1.77 15.68 -2.56
N THR A 114 -3.05 16.05 -2.57
CA THR A 114 -3.95 15.86 -1.42
C THR A 114 -4.12 14.38 -1.08
N LEU A 115 -4.40 13.52 -2.06
CA LEU A 115 -4.61 12.11 -1.77
C LEU A 115 -3.30 11.34 -1.61
N ASN A 116 -2.40 11.45 -2.60
CA ASN A 116 -1.22 10.57 -2.65
C ASN A 116 -0.11 10.98 -1.68
N VAL A 117 -0.07 12.25 -1.24
CA VAL A 117 0.97 12.76 -0.35
C VAL A 117 0.39 13.15 1.01
N ARG A 118 -0.49 14.17 1.03
CA ARG A 118 -0.99 14.71 2.30
C ARG A 118 -1.80 13.67 3.09
N ALA A 119 -2.75 13.00 2.46
CA ALA A 119 -3.55 11.99 3.14
C ALA A 119 -2.69 10.79 3.53
N ALA A 120 -1.79 10.33 2.65
CA ALA A 120 -0.86 9.24 2.96
C ALA A 120 0.01 9.55 4.17
N PHE A 121 0.55 10.78 4.28
CA PHE A 121 1.29 11.24 5.45
C PHE A 121 0.46 11.19 6.72
N LEU A 122 -0.76 11.75 6.69
CA LEU A 122 -1.62 11.84 7.87
C LEU A 122 -2.15 10.47 8.33
N VAL A 123 -2.43 9.56 7.40
CA VAL A 123 -2.76 8.16 7.72
C VAL A 123 -1.59 7.47 8.39
N ALA A 124 -0.38 7.60 7.83
CA ALA A 124 0.82 7.03 8.42
C ALA A 124 1.09 7.58 9.83
N GLN A 125 0.92 8.90 10.03
CA GLN A 125 1.05 9.54 11.33
C GLN A 125 0.03 8.98 12.35
N ALA A 126 -1.24 8.90 11.97
CA ALA A 126 -2.29 8.36 12.84
C ALA A 126 -2.04 6.88 13.19
N ALA A 127 -1.61 6.08 12.20
CA ALA A 127 -1.26 4.68 12.41
C ALA A 127 -0.05 4.53 13.33
N ALA A 128 1.01 5.30 13.13
CA ALA A 128 2.19 5.27 14.00
C ALA A 128 1.82 5.65 15.45
N GLN A 129 1.04 6.72 15.64
CA GLN A 129 0.52 7.10 16.96
C GLN A 129 -0.28 5.96 17.61
N LYS A 130 -1.12 5.25 16.83
CA LYS A 130 -1.88 4.11 17.33
C LYS A 130 -0.99 2.93 17.69
N MET A 131 -0.01 2.61 16.85
CA MET A 131 0.95 1.53 17.10
C MET A 131 1.75 1.78 18.40
N LEU A 132 2.17 3.01 18.64
CA LEU A 132 2.97 3.40 19.81
C LEU A 132 2.20 3.36 21.14
N GLN A 133 0.87 3.24 21.12
CA GLN A 133 0.06 3.04 22.34
C GLN A 133 0.24 1.66 22.96
N ALA A 134 0.68 0.65 22.19
CA ALA A 134 0.93 -0.69 22.71
C ALA A 134 2.20 -0.70 23.57
N ALA A 135 2.07 -1.05 24.84
CA ALA A 135 3.19 -1.07 25.80
C ALA A 135 4.32 -2.03 25.39
N ASP A 136 3.97 -3.09 24.67
CA ASP A 136 4.89 -4.11 24.16
C ASP A 136 5.40 -3.83 22.74
N ARG A 137 5.15 -2.64 22.18
CA ARG A 137 5.45 -2.32 20.77
C ARG A 137 6.84 -2.73 20.33
N LYS A 138 7.83 -2.46 21.14
CA LYS A 138 9.24 -2.73 20.78
C LYS A 138 9.52 -4.24 20.60
N SER A 139 8.93 -5.10 21.41
CA SER A 139 9.07 -6.56 21.30
C SER A 139 8.07 -7.17 20.31
N ARG A 140 6.85 -6.65 20.29
CA ARG A 140 5.81 -7.07 19.37
C ARG A 140 6.18 -6.72 17.90
N GLY A 141 6.82 -5.58 17.70
CA GLY A 141 7.13 -5.05 16.37
C GLY A 141 5.92 -4.47 15.66
N GLY A 142 6.16 -3.74 14.57
CA GLY A 142 5.14 -3.20 13.68
C GLY A 142 5.69 -2.93 12.29
N ALA A 143 4.82 -2.71 11.30
CA ALA A 143 5.21 -2.35 9.94
C ALA A 143 4.27 -1.32 9.31
N ILE A 144 4.85 -0.28 8.71
CA ILE A 144 4.14 0.70 7.87
C ILE A 144 4.66 0.51 6.44
N LEU A 145 3.74 0.19 5.53
CA LEU A 145 4.04 -0.10 4.13
C LEU A 145 3.37 0.94 3.25
N HIS A 146 4.16 1.81 2.61
CA HIS A 146 3.66 2.77 1.64
C HIS A 146 3.57 2.14 0.25
N MET A 147 2.37 2.17 -0.36
CA MET A 147 2.22 1.75 -1.75
C MET A 147 2.76 2.85 -2.67
N SER A 148 4.02 2.72 -3.02
CA SER A 148 4.72 3.56 -3.97
C SER A 148 4.43 3.12 -5.42
N SER A 149 5.41 3.17 -6.27
CA SER A 149 5.41 2.73 -7.67
C SER A 149 6.85 2.67 -8.17
N GLN A 150 7.13 1.93 -9.23
CA GLN A 150 8.35 2.12 -10.01
C GLN A 150 8.59 3.60 -10.36
N MET A 151 7.50 4.38 -10.53
CA MET A 151 7.56 5.83 -10.78
C MET A 151 7.91 6.65 -9.54
N GLY A 152 8.22 6.04 -8.43
CA GLY A 152 8.92 6.63 -7.29
C GLY A 152 10.45 6.56 -7.42
N HIS A 153 10.95 5.87 -8.46
CA HIS A 153 12.38 5.67 -8.74
C HIS A 153 12.79 6.20 -10.12
N VAL A 154 11.86 6.21 -11.08
CA VAL A 154 12.10 6.67 -12.46
C VAL A 154 10.97 7.59 -12.93
N GLY A 155 11.25 8.37 -13.99
CA GLY A 155 10.24 9.20 -14.66
C GLY A 155 9.40 8.41 -15.66
N ALA A 156 8.24 8.97 -16.01
CA ALA A 156 7.42 8.48 -17.12
C ALA A 156 6.70 9.63 -17.82
N PRO A 157 6.53 9.58 -19.15
CA PRO A 157 5.78 10.58 -19.89
C PRO A 157 4.33 10.69 -19.37
N ASN A 158 3.81 11.91 -19.33
CA ASN A 158 2.45 12.21 -18.87
C ASN A 158 2.16 11.77 -17.42
N ARG A 159 3.18 11.73 -16.56
CA ARG A 159 3.09 11.28 -15.17
C ARG A 159 3.82 12.19 -14.19
N SER A 160 4.08 13.45 -14.57
CA SER A 160 4.89 14.37 -13.77
C SER A 160 4.43 14.45 -12.32
N VAL A 161 3.17 14.79 -12.08
CA VAL A 161 2.62 14.89 -10.71
C VAL A 161 2.64 13.54 -10.00
N TYR A 162 2.27 12.46 -10.68
CA TYR A 162 2.29 11.13 -10.08
C TYR A 162 3.72 10.72 -9.67
N CYS A 163 4.72 10.96 -10.51
CA CYS A 163 6.13 10.74 -10.14
C CYS A 163 6.52 11.56 -8.90
N VAL A 164 6.16 12.85 -8.84
CA VAL A 164 6.39 13.68 -7.65
C VAL A 164 5.78 13.03 -6.41
N THR A 165 4.51 12.59 -6.48
CA THR A 165 3.85 11.98 -5.32
C THR A 165 4.51 10.69 -4.88
N LYS A 166 4.99 9.85 -5.81
CA LYS A 166 5.62 8.56 -5.47
C LYS A 166 7.05 8.74 -4.97
N HIS A 167 7.82 9.69 -5.50
CA HIS A 167 9.12 10.08 -4.93
C HIS A 167 8.96 10.66 -3.51
N ALA A 168 7.89 11.42 -3.25
CA ALA A 168 7.58 11.91 -1.91
C ALA A 168 7.37 10.76 -0.91
N LEU A 169 6.70 9.66 -1.31
CA LEU A 169 6.53 8.47 -0.46
C LEU A 169 7.87 7.75 -0.20
N GLU A 170 8.79 7.71 -1.16
CA GLU A 170 10.13 7.15 -0.95
C GLU A 170 10.92 7.97 0.08
N GLY A 171 10.85 9.30 -0.01
CA GLY A 171 11.44 10.19 1.00
C GLY A 171 10.83 10.01 2.39
N LEU A 172 9.49 9.97 2.47
CA LEU A 172 8.74 9.74 3.71
C LEU A 172 9.11 8.39 4.33
N THR A 173 9.21 7.34 3.53
CA THR A 173 9.61 5.99 3.98
C THR A 173 10.96 6.03 4.70
N LYS A 174 11.95 6.71 4.14
CA LYS A 174 13.31 6.81 4.71
C LYS A 174 13.31 7.62 6.02
N ALA A 175 12.64 8.77 6.03
CA ALA A 175 12.57 9.62 7.20
C ALA A 175 11.90 8.91 8.37
N MET A 176 10.72 8.32 8.14
CA MET A 176 9.98 7.58 9.16
C MET A 176 10.76 6.35 9.66
N ALA A 177 11.49 5.66 8.79
CA ALA A 177 12.29 4.50 9.18
C ALA A 177 13.36 4.87 10.23
N LEU A 178 14.02 6.01 10.07
CA LEU A 178 15.01 6.49 11.03
C LEU A 178 14.39 6.86 12.38
N GLU A 179 13.18 7.43 12.37
CA GLU A 179 12.49 7.81 13.60
C GLU A 179 11.92 6.62 14.36
N PHE A 180 11.44 5.59 13.66
CA PHE A 180 10.66 4.50 14.27
C PHE A 180 11.41 3.19 14.46
N ALA A 181 12.57 2.98 13.85
CA ALA A 181 13.33 1.73 13.97
C ALA A 181 13.63 1.37 15.44
N GLY A 182 14.10 2.34 16.23
CA GLY A 182 14.39 2.14 17.66
C GLY A 182 13.14 1.90 18.52
N LEU A 183 11.96 2.20 17.99
CA LEU A 183 10.66 1.99 18.65
C LEU A 183 9.97 0.69 18.21
N GLY A 184 10.64 -0.13 17.39
CA GLY A 184 10.12 -1.42 16.93
C GLY A 184 9.14 -1.34 15.76
N ILE A 185 9.08 -0.24 15.02
CA ILE A 185 8.24 -0.11 13.82
C ILE A 185 9.15 0.02 12.60
N ARG A 186 8.96 -0.87 11.63
CA ARG A 186 9.64 -0.84 10.34
C ARG A 186 8.81 -0.02 9.35
N VAL A 187 9.47 0.72 8.47
CA VAL A 187 8.79 1.49 7.42
C VAL A 187 9.43 1.15 6.09
N LEU A 188 8.63 0.66 5.15
CA LEU A 188 9.06 0.27 3.81
C LEU A 188 8.11 0.86 2.76
N SER A 189 8.56 0.94 1.54
CA SER A 189 7.69 1.12 0.38
C SER A 189 7.62 -0.15 -0.47
N ILE A 190 6.50 -0.33 -1.14
CA ILE A 190 6.31 -1.35 -2.17
C ILE A 190 6.12 -0.60 -3.48
N ALA A 191 6.94 -0.92 -4.47
CA ALA A 191 7.00 -0.16 -5.73
C ALA A 191 6.63 -1.06 -6.93
N PRO A 192 5.34 -1.30 -7.17
CA PRO A 192 4.90 -2.10 -8.31
C PRO A 192 5.00 -1.34 -9.63
N THR A 193 5.11 -2.09 -10.73
CA THR A 193 4.83 -1.63 -12.09
C THR A 193 3.32 -1.61 -12.37
N PHE A 194 2.94 -1.63 -13.64
CA PHE A 194 1.56 -1.83 -14.06
C PHE A 194 1.06 -3.22 -13.62
N VAL A 195 -0.10 -3.24 -12.99
CA VAL A 195 -0.71 -4.42 -12.39
C VAL A 195 -2.11 -4.59 -12.97
N GLU A 196 -2.48 -5.84 -13.28
CA GLU A 196 -3.78 -6.22 -13.79
C GLU A 196 -4.86 -5.88 -12.76
N THR A 197 -5.53 -4.74 -12.97
CA THR A 197 -6.56 -4.18 -12.10
C THR A 197 -7.70 -3.62 -12.95
N PRO A 198 -8.88 -3.36 -12.38
CA PRO A 198 -9.96 -2.69 -13.11
C PRO A 198 -9.53 -1.35 -13.73
N LEU A 199 -8.62 -0.62 -13.10
CA LEU A 199 -8.07 0.61 -13.65
C LEU A 199 -7.17 0.35 -14.86
N TYR A 200 -6.25 -0.63 -14.75
CA TYR A 200 -5.36 -1.01 -15.86
C TYR A 200 -6.17 -1.48 -17.08
N ARG A 201 -7.18 -2.35 -16.88
CA ARG A 201 -8.05 -2.85 -17.96
C ARG A 201 -8.69 -1.73 -18.77
N LYS A 202 -9.16 -0.66 -18.09
CA LYS A 202 -9.71 0.53 -18.80
C LYS A 202 -8.67 1.22 -19.67
N MET A 203 -7.43 1.30 -19.23
CA MET A 203 -6.34 1.92 -20.00
C MET A 203 -5.85 1.00 -21.12
N ALA A 204 -5.71 -0.28 -20.84
CA ALA A 204 -5.27 -1.31 -21.78
C ALA A 204 -6.31 -1.64 -22.87
N ALA A 205 -7.54 -1.11 -22.77
CA ALA A 205 -8.51 -1.13 -23.87
C ALA A 205 -7.99 -0.39 -25.14
N ARG A 206 -6.93 0.43 -25.01
CA ARG A 206 -6.16 0.99 -26.11
C ARG A 206 -4.95 0.09 -26.39
N PRO A 207 -4.92 -0.64 -27.55
CA PRO A 207 -3.86 -1.61 -27.84
C PRO A 207 -2.45 -1.02 -27.82
N GLU A 208 -2.29 0.22 -28.31
CA GLU A 208 -1.00 0.92 -28.31
C GLU A 208 -0.47 1.19 -26.90
N PHE A 209 -1.36 1.42 -25.91
CA PHE A 209 -0.97 1.57 -24.53
C PHE A 209 -0.53 0.24 -23.90
N ALA A 210 -1.27 -0.84 -24.15
CA ALA A 210 -0.91 -2.18 -23.67
C ALA A 210 0.46 -2.60 -24.24
N ALA A 211 0.67 -2.47 -25.54
CA ALA A 211 1.93 -2.77 -26.19
C ALA A 211 3.10 -1.92 -25.66
N TRP A 212 2.85 -0.62 -25.39
CA TRP A 212 3.87 0.25 -24.79
C TRP A 212 4.25 -0.21 -23.38
N VAL A 213 3.28 -0.61 -22.56
CA VAL A 213 3.53 -1.08 -21.19
C VAL A 213 4.33 -2.39 -21.24
N GLU A 214 3.87 -3.38 -22.00
CA GLU A 214 4.50 -4.70 -22.09
C GLU A 214 5.91 -4.61 -22.67
N GLY A 215 6.13 -3.77 -23.68
CA GLY A 215 7.44 -3.56 -24.28
C GLY A 215 8.45 -2.86 -23.36
N ARG A 216 7.99 -2.26 -22.26
CA ARG A 216 8.84 -1.63 -21.24
C ARG A 216 9.15 -2.53 -20.05
N ILE A 217 8.44 -3.62 -19.88
CA ILE A 217 8.66 -4.58 -18.80
C ILE A 217 9.53 -5.71 -19.33
N PRO A 218 10.78 -5.91 -18.89
CA PRO A 218 11.64 -6.99 -19.37
C PRO A 218 11.02 -8.40 -19.26
N MET A 219 10.18 -8.63 -18.24
CA MET A 219 9.41 -9.89 -18.14
C MET A 219 8.23 -9.98 -19.12
N ALA A 220 8.04 -8.99 -20.01
CA ALA A 220 7.06 -8.95 -21.10
C ALA A 220 5.60 -9.23 -20.67
N ARG A 221 5.24 -8.83 -19.47
CA ARG A 221 3.87 -8.91 -18.94
C ARG A 221 3.64 -7.90 -17.83
N VAL A 222 2.41 -7.49 -17.60
CA VAL A 222 2.01 -6.77 -16.39
C VAL A 222 2.00 -7.68 -15.17
N GLY A 223 2.14 -7.10 -14.00
CA GLY A 223 2.02 -7.84 -12.73
C GLY A 223 0.58 -8.25 -12.43
N GLN A 224 0.42 -9.26 -11.57
CA GLN A 224 -0.85 -9.60 -10.96
C GLN A 224 -0.94 -8.96 -9.57
N ALA A 225 -2.16 -8.64 -9.11
CA ALA A 225 -2.34 -8.01 -7.81
C ALA A 225 -1.83 -8.89 -6.65
N GLU A 226 -1.89 -10.19 -6.81
CA GLU A 226 -1.40 -11.19 -5.87
C GLU A 226 0.13 -11.19 -5.74
N GLU A 227 0.88 -10.83 -6.79
CA GLU A 227 2.33 -10.71 -6.74
C GLU A 227 2.75 -9.52 -5.85
N VAL A 228 1.99 -8.41 -5.92
CA VAL A 228 2.19 -7.26 -5.03
C VAL A 228 1.76 -7.61 -3.59
N ALA A 229 0.65 -8.33 -3.43
CA ALA A 229 0.19 -8.77 -2.12
C ALA A 229 1.20 -9.70 -1.44
N ALA A 230 1.87 -10.59 -2.18
CA ALA A 230 2.94 -11.44 -1.65
C ALA A 230 4.11 -10.61 -1.10
N ALA A 231 4.54 -9.57 -1.82
CA ALA A 231 5.57 -8.64 -1.33
C ALA A 231 5.12 -7.88 -0.07
N VAL A 232 3.83 -7.49 0.00
CA VAL A 232 3.25 -6.85 1.19
C VAL A 232 3.24 -7.81 2.38
N VAL A 233 2.83 -9.07 2.20
CA VAL A 233 2.86 -10.09 3.26
C VAL A 233 4.28 -10.31 3.76
N TYR A 234 5.26 -10.46 2.87
CA TYR A 234 6.67 -10.55 3.25
C TYR A 234 7.12 -9.33 4.06
N ALA A 235 6.90 -8.12 3.54
CA ALA A 235 7.32 -6.87 4.19
C ALA A 235 6.66 -6.66 5.56
N ALA A 236 5.40 -7.08 5.73
CA ALA A 236 4.67 -6.99 6.99
C ALA A 236 5.17 -8.00 8.03
N SER A 237 5.66 -9.15 7.58
CA SER A 237 5.96 -10.32 8.42
C SER A 237 7.32 -10.25 9.15
N PRO A 238 7.54 -11.13 10.13
CA PRO A 238 8.85 -11.31 10.77
C PRO A 238 9.97 -11.73 9.81
N ALA A 239 9.66 -12.27 8.61
CA ALA A 239 10.66 -12.61 7.61
C ALA A 239 11.46 -11.38 7.15
N ALA A 240 10.85 -10.19 7.17
CA ALA A 240 11.46 -8.91 6.85
C ALA A 240 12.00 -8.14 8.06
N SER A 241 12.29 -8.80 9.18
CA SER A 241 12.58 -8.14 10.48
C SER A 241 13.81 -7.20 10.46
N LEU A 242 14.73 -7.37 9.53
CA LEU A 242 15.90 -6.48 9.37
C LEU A 242 15.72 -5.41 8.29
N MET A 243 14.56 -5.35 7.63
CA MET A 243 14.28 -4.40 6.54
C MET A 243 13.51 -3.19 7.06
N THR A 244 14.08 -2.00 6.85
CA THR A 244 13.41 -0.71 7.06
C THR A 244 14.09 0.37 6.20
N GLY A 245 13.37 1.44 5.85
CA GLY A 245 13.89 2.57 5.08
C GLY A 245 14.19 2.28 3.62
N THR A 246 13.71 1.16 3.07
CA THR A 246 13.98 0.71 1.70
C THR A 246 12.70 0.42 0.93
N SER A 247 12.84 0.29 -0.38
CA SER A 247 11.77 -0.05 -1.31
C SER A 247 11.89 -1.50 -1.76
N LEU A 248 10.78 -2.23 -1.78
CA LEU A 248 10.63 -3.51 -2.48
C LEU A 248 10.03 -3.22 -3.86
N VAL A 249 10.89 -3.26 -4.86
CA VAL A 249 10.50 -3.05 -6.26
C VAL A 249 9.93 -4.35 -6.82
N VAL A 250 8.69 -4.29 -7.35
CA VAL A 250 7.94 -5.44 -7.91
C VAL A 250 7.51 -5.03 -9.32
N ASP A 251 8.46 -4.95 -10.25
CA ASP A 251 8.27 -4.23 -11.51
C ASP A 251 8.65 -5.02 -12.78
N GLY A 252 8.94 -6.31 -12.65
CA GLY A 252 9.33 -7.14 -13.79
C GLY A 252 10.59 -6.68 -14.51
N GLY A 253 11.44 -5.87 -13.83
CA GLY A 253 12.68 -5.34 -14.35
C GLY A 253 12.58 -3.95 -15.01
N TRP A 254 11.44 -3.28 -14.92
CA TRP A 254 11.26 -1.94 -15.52
C TRP A 254 12.35 -0.95 -15.11
N THR A 255 12.72 -0.90 -13.84
CA THR A 255 13.71 0.05 -13.32
C THR A 255 15.16 -0.41 -13.44
N ALA A 256 15.40 -1.61 -13.98
CA ALA A 256 16.74 -2.17 -14.14
C ALA A 256 17.42 -1.74 -15.45
N GLN A 257 16.78 -0.94 -16.29
CA GLN A 257 17.24 -0.49 -17.61
C GLN A 257 17.28 1.04 -17.73
#